data_51bf14e84a90cec4dabc0fccc31b22a9
#
_entry.id   51bf14e84a90cec4dabc0fccc31b22a9
#
_cell.length_a   1.000
_cell.length_b   1.000
_cell.length_c   1.000
_cell.angle_alpha   90.00
_cell.angle_beta   90.00
_cell.angle_gamma   90.00
#
_symmetry.space_group_name_H-M   'P 1'
#
loop_
_entity.id
_entity.type
_entity.pdbx_description
1 polymer ?
#
loop_
_entity_poly.entity_id
_entity_poly.type
_entity_poly.pdbx_seq_one_letter_code
_entity_poly.pdbx_strand_id
1 'polypeptide(L)'
;MKVFLVDDEIVIREGIRESFPWDRTPYTLVGEAPDGEMALPMIRDTNPDIVITDIKMPFMDGLELCRSLRTQMPWIGIIVLSGYDEFEYARQCIQLGVREYLLKPINSAALKEALDKVSSQMKEERKTLAHASSLRARMGNDDKLVKEKLVGSLFSDESANEDAANVIRQLSAMG
;
A
#
# COMPACT_ATOMS: atom_id res chain seq x y z
N MET A 1 9.81 7.17 -8.87
CA MET A 1 9.27 7.00 -7.49
C MET A 1 9.95 8.00 -6.58
N LYS A 2 9.20 8.60 -5.68
CA LYS A 2 9.69 9.59 -4.70
C LYS A 2 10.38 8.89 -3.54
N VAL A 3 11.56 9.33 -3.18
CA VAL A 3 12.36 8.79 -2.07
C VAL A 3 12.61 9.89 -1.04
N PHE A 4 12.46 9.57 0.23
CA PHE A 4 12.79 10.45 1.36
C PHE A 4 13.88 9.81 2.19
N LEU A 5 14.88 10.59 2.63
CA LEU A 5 16.05 10.11 3.36
C LEU A 5 16.07 10.65 4.79
N VAL A 6 16.28 9.79 5.78
CA VAL A 6 16.41 10.15 7.20
C VAL A 6 17.67 9.53 7.77
N ASP A 7 18.59 10.35 8.23
CA ASP A 7 19.85 9.91 8.82
C ASP A 7 20.41 11.10 9.64
N ASP A 8 20.90 10.90 10.85
CA ASP A 8 21.42 12.00 11.67
C ASP A 8 22.81 12.47 11.21
N GLU A 9 23.55 11.59 10.53
CA GLU A 9 24.86 11.90 9.98
C GLU A 9 24.74 12.71 8.67
N ILE A 10 25.06 14.01 8.73
CA ILE A 10 25.02 14.89 7.55
C ILE A 10 25.89 14.36 6.40
N VAL A 11 27.04 13.76 6.72
CA VAL A 11 27.98 13.19 5.72
C VAL A 11 27.35 12.04 4.94
N ILE A 12 26.54 11.21 5.62
CA ILE A 12 25.81 10.10 4.97
C ILE A 12 24.72 10.66 4.05
N ARG A 13 23.93 11.63 4.52
CA ARG A 13 22.89 12.25 3.71
C ARG A 13 23.45 12.93 2.47
N GLU A 14 24.50 13.75 2.63
CA GLU A 14 25.20 14.40 1.51
C GLU A 14 25.83 13.37 0.57
N GLY A 15 26.47 12.36 1.13
CA GLY A 15 27.07 11.27 0.33
C GLY A 15 26.05 10.55 -0.53
N ILE A 16 24.88 10.21 0.00
CA ILE A 16 23.80 9.58 -0.76
C ILE A 16 23.20 10.56 -1.77
N ARG A 17 22.97 11.81 -1.40
CA ARG A 17 22.42 12.84 -2.29
C ARG A 17 23.31 13.08 -3.50
N GLU A 18 24.64 13.13 -3.31
CA GLU A 18 25.59 13.46 -4.36
C GLU A 18 26.08 12.25 -5.16
N SER A 19 26.28 11.09 -4.52
CA SER A 19 26.85 9.92 -5.18
C SER A 19 25.82 9.07 -5.93
N PHE A 20 24.54 9.13 -5.54
CA PHE A 20 23.50 8.36 -6.20
C PHE A 20 23.00 9.10 -7.45
N PRO A 21 22.93 8.44 -8.62
CA PRO A 21 22.57 9.08 -9.89
C PRO A 21 21.06 9.26 -10.03
N TRP A 22 20.45 10.15 -9.21
CA TRP A 22 19.02 10.41 -9.19
C TRP A 22 18.44 10.77 -10.57
N ASP A 23 19.19 11.54 -11.36
CA ASP A 23 18.82 11.99 -12.71
C ASP A 23 18.80 10.89 -13.77
N ARG A 24 19.51 9.77 -13.52
CA ARG A 24 19.61 8.61 -14.42
C ARG A 24 18.83 7.39 -13.95
N THR A 25 18.02 7.55 -12.93
CA THR A 25 17.21 6.49 -12.33
C THR A 25 15.74 6.90 -12.27
N PRO A 26 14.79 5.96 -12.11
CA PRO A 26 13.38 6.30 -11.94
C PRO A 26 13.04 6.82 -10.53
N TYR A 27 14.04 7.19 -9.75
CA TYR A 27 13.92 7.66 -8.38
C TYR A 27 14.22 9.14 -8.28
N THR A 28 13.50 9.84 -7.39
CA THR A 28 13.68 11.27 -7.13
C THR A 28 13.76 11.47 -5.62
N LEU A 29 14.84 12.04 -5.12
CA LEU A 29 14.95 12.45 -3.73
C LEU A 29 14.07 13.68 -3.52
N VAL A 30 13.03 13.56 -2.69
CA VAL A 30 12.04 14.62 -2.47
C VAL A 30 12.21 15.35 -1.14
N GLY A 31 13.10 14.86 -0.29
CA GLY A 31 13.44 15.49 0.97
C GLY A 31 14.38 14.65 1.81
N GLU A 32 14.95 15.29 2.81
CA GLU A 32 15.81 14.66 3.80
C GLU A 32 15.59 15.29 5.19
N ALA A 33 15.85 14.52 6.25
CA ALA A 33 15.74 14.98 7.63
C ALA A 33 16.81 14.32 8.52
N PRO A 34 17.20 14.96 9.64
CA PRO A 34 18.22 14.43 10.54
C PRO A 34 17.68 13.43 11.57
N ASP A 35 16.38 13.35 11.76
CA ASP A 35 15.71 12.48 12.74
C ASP A 35 14.25 12.22 12.39
N GLY A 36 13.62 11.29 13.12
CA GLY A 36 12.23 10.89 12.86
C GLY A 36 11.20 11.97 13.20
N GLU A 37 11.45 12.84 14.19
CA GLU A 37 10.50 13.91 14.57
C GLU A 37 10.38 14.94 13.44
N MET A 38 11.52 15.37 12.89
CA MET A 38 11.55 16.28 11.75
C MET A 38 11.06 15.59 10.45
N ALA A 39 11.40 14.31 10.28
CA ALA A 39 11.03 13.56 9.09
C ALA A 39 9.52 13.40 8.95
N LEU A 40 8.82 13.06 10.03
CA LEU A 40 7.41 12.63 9.96
C LEU A 40 6.46 13.66 9.33
N PRO A 41 6.47 14.95 9.70
CA PRO A 41 5.68 15.98 9.03
C PRO A 41 6.10 16.19 7.58
N MET A 42 7.41 16.19 7.28
CA MET A 42 7.90 16.36 5.90
C MET A 42 7.52 15.19 4.99
N ILE A 43 7.52 13.97 5.52
CA ILE A 43 7.06 12.76 4.80
C ILE A 43 5.57 12.86 4.47
N ARG A 44 4.75 13.37 5.38
CA ARG A 44 3.32 13.60 5.12
C ARG A 44 3.11 14.61 3.99
N ASP A 45 3.86 15.69 3.99
CA ASP A 45 3.73 16.77 2.99
C ASP A 45 4.24 16.35 1.61
N THR A 46 5.38 15.65 1.55
CA THR A 46 5.99 15.21 0.29
C THR A 46 5.37 13.94 -0.28
N ASN A 47 4.72 13.14 0.58
CA ASN A 47 4.09 11.85 0.27
C ASN A 47 5.00 10.97 -0.61
N PRO A 48 6.14 10.50 -0.07
CA PRO A 48 7.09 9.68 -0.81
C PRO A 48 6.55 8.26 -1.01
N ASP A 49 7.08 7.56 -2.01
CA ASP A 49 6.83 6.13 -2.21
C ASP A 49 7.71 5.26 -1.30
N ILE A 50 8.95 5.70 -1.07
CA ILE A 50 9.96 4.98 -0.29
C ILE A 50 10.59 5.93 0.73
N VAL A 51 10.74 5.46 1.97
CA VAL A 51 11.53 6.12 3.01
C VAL A 51 12.76 5.26 3.29
N ILE A 52 13.91 5.89 3.27
CA ILE A 52 15.19 5.33 3.71
C ILE A 52 15.49 5.94 5.07
N THR A 53 15.70 5.15 6.10
CA THR A 53 15.98 5.66 7.46
C THR A 53 17.14 4.93 8.11
N ASP A 54 17.99 5.68 8.82
CA ASP A 54 18.87 5.07 9.81
C ASP A 54 18.06 4.55 11.00
N ILE A 55 18.63 3.63 11.76
CA ILE A 55 18.05 3.12 13.01
C ILE A 55 18.34 4.07 14.15
N LYS A 56 19.62 4.42 14.33
CA LYS A 56 20.08 5.19 15.49
C LYS A 56 20.08 6.68 15.19
N MET A 57 19.04 7.35 15.60
CA MET A 57 18.91 8.79 15.48
C MET A 57 18.44 9.40 16.80
N PRO A 58 18.78 10.67 17.08
CA PRO A 58 18.29 11.38 18.27
C PRO A 58 16.76 11.61 18.17
N PHE A 59 16.15 11.90 19.33
CA PHE A 59 14.73 12.23 19.50
C PHE A 59 13.81 11.05 19.12
N MET A 60 13.51 10.84 17.85
CA MET A 60 12.76 9.71 17.33
C MET A 60 13.68 8.83 16.49
N ASP A 61 13.93 7.61 16.96
CA ASP A 61 14.74 6.64 16.25
C ASP A 61 14.04 6.06 15.01
N GLY A 62 14.80 5.35 14.16
CA GLY A 62 14.27 4.79 12.91
C GLY A 62 13.20 3.72 13.12
N LEU A 63 13.22 2.98 14.24
CA LEU A 63 12.18 1.98 14.53
C LEU A 63 10.87 2.64 14.95
N GLU A 64 10.94 3.72 15.73
CA GLU A 64 9.77 4.52 16.09
C GLU A 64 9.17 5.20 14.87
N LEU A 65 10.02 5.73 13.98
CA LEU A 65 9.59 6.25 12.70
C LEU A 65 8.90 5.17 11.85
N CYS A 66 9.48 3.97 11.75
CA CYS A 66 8.87 2.84 11.04
C CYS A 66 7.49 2.47 11.61
N ARG A 67 7.32 2.41 12.93
CA ARG A 67 6.02 2.15 13.59
C ARG A 67 4.98 3.21 13.22
N SER A 68 5.40 4.48 13.28
CA SER A 68 4.55 5.62 12.94
C SER A 68 4.11 5.57 11.47
N LEU A 69 5.03 5.28 10.55
CA LEU A 69 4.75 5.15 9.13
C LEU A 69 3.82 3.96 8.83
N ARG A 70 4.03 2.81 9.46
CA ARG A 70 3.14 1.65 9.28
C ARG A 70 1.71 1.90 9.72
N THR A 71 1.52 2.70 10.76
CA THR A 71 0.19 3.06 11.26
C THR A 71 -0.50 4.12 10.39
N GLN A 72 0.24 5.14 9.97
CA GLN A 72 -0.33 6.32 9.31
C GLN A 72 -0.28 6.25 7.78
N MET A 73 0.77 5.63 7.23
CA MET A 73 1.05 5.55 5.78
C MET A 73 1.55 4.15 5.40
N PRO A 74 0.72 3.10 5.55
CA PRO A 74 1.14 1.71 5.38
C PRO A 74 1.59 1.34 3.95
N TRP A 75 1.26 2.18 2.98
CA TRP A 75 1.67 2.00 1.57
C TRP A 75 3.11 2.38 1.28
N ILE A 76 3.80 3.11 2.19
CA ILE A 76 5.19 3.53 2.00
C ILE A 76 6.12 2.32 2.13
N GLY A 77 7.00 2.14 1.15
CA GLY A 77 8.12 1.20 1.25
C GLY A 77 9.18 1.73 2.21
N ILE A 78 9.67 0.90 3.13
CA ILE A 78 10.69 1.30 4.09
C ILE A 78 11.97 0.51 3.83
N ILE A 79 13.08 1.22 3.70
CA ILE A 79 14.45 0.68 3.66
C ILE A 79 15.17 1.19 4.91
N VAL A 80 15.79 0.30 5.67
CA VAL A 80 16.53 0.65 6.86
C VAL A 80 18.02 0.57 6.59
N LEU A 81 18.75 1.59 7.05
CA LEU A 81 20.20 1.63 7.07
C LEU A 81 20.68 1.30 8.49
N SER A 82 21.75 0.53 8.62
CA SER A 82 22.28 0.16 9.94
C SER A 82 23.80 0.01 9.91
N GLY A 83 24.44 0.27 11.04
CA GLY A 83 25.83 -0.06 11.26
C GLY A 83 26.04 -1.55 11.54
N TYR A 84 27.28 -1.95 11.74
CA TYR A 84 27.67 -3.32 12.11
C TYR A 84 27.08 -3.70 13.49
N ASP A 85 26.71 -4.97 13.67
CA ASP A 85 26.33 -5.64 14.93
C ASP A 85 24.93 -5.37 15.51
N GLU A 86 23.92 -5.20 14.65
CA GLU A 86 22.56 -4.88 15.13
C GLU A 86 21.52 -5.97 14.79
N PHE A 87 21.85 -7.24 15.06
CA PHE A 87 20.94 -8.36 14.78
C PHE A 87 19.54 -8.20 15.42
N GLU A 88 19.48 -7.63 16.63
CA GLU A 88 18.20 -7.40 17.31
C GLU A 88 17.34 -6.36 16.58
N TYR A 89 17.95 -5.33 15.97
CA TYR A 89 17.22 -4.36 15.17
C TYR A 89 16.72 -4.95 13.86
N ALA A 90 17.50 -5.80 13.21
CA ALA A 90 17.07 -6.50 12.01
C ALA A 90 15.80 -7.34 12.27
N ARG A 91 15.72 -8.02 13.41
CA ARG A 91 14.53 -8.77 13.83
C ARG A 91 13.30 -7.88 14.02
N GLN A 92 13.47 -6.72 14.67
CA GLN A 92 12.39 -5.75 14.84
C GLN A 92 11.95 -5.15 13.50
N CYS A 93 12.87 -4.86 12.59
CA CYS A 93 12.57 -4.39 11.24
C CYS A 93 11.68 -5.37 10.47
N ILE A 94 11.96 -6.69 10.57
CA ILE A 94 11.12 -7.71 9.94
C ILE A 94 9.69 -7.67 10.50
N GLN A 95 9.52 -7.57 11.82
CA GLN A 95 8.20 -7.48 12.46
C GLN A 95 7.43 -6.20 12.05
N LEU A 96 8.14 -5.12 11.80
CA LEU A 96 7.59 -3.86 11.32
C LEU A 96 7.30 -3.85 9.80
N GLY A 97 7.61 -4.94 9.10
CA GLY A 97 7.39 -5.03 7.66
C GLY A 97 8.31 -4.12 6.85
N VAL A 98 9.52 -3.85 7.36
CA VAL A 98 10.58 -3.18 6.59
C VAL A 98 10.89 -4.04 5.36
N ARG A 99 10.99 -3.42 4.18
CA ARG A 99 11.12 -4.16 2.93
C ARG A 99 12.54 -4.54 2.60
N GLU A 100 13.50 -3.72 3.03
CA GLU A 100 14.92 -3.98 2.81
C GLU A 100 15.75 -3.41 3.95
N TYR A 101 16.90 -4.04 4.19
CA TYR A 101 17.84 -3.68 5.24
C TYR A 101 19.25 -3.61 4.63
N LEU A 102 19.92 -2.47 4.76
CA LEU A 102 21.24 -2.22 4.20
C LEU A 102 22.26 -1.93 5.30
N LEU A 103 23.43 -2.54 5.17
CA LEU A 103 24.54 -2.27 6.08
C LEU A 103 25.37 -1.08 5.61
N LYS A 104 25.68 -0.16 6.51
CA LYS A 104 26.66 0.91 6.29
C LYS A 104 28.09 0.30 6.25
N PRO A 105 29.03 0.78 5.41
CA PRO A 105 28.89 1.89 4.47
C PRO A 105 28.11 1.52 3.19
N ILE A 106 27.25 2.44 2.76
CA ILE A 106 26.36 2.23 1.62
C ILE A 106 27.03 2.77 0.36
N ASN A 107 27.08 1.97 -0.69
CA ASN A 107 27.47 2.42 -2.01
C ASN A 107 26.24 2.59 -2.93
N SER A 108 26.39 3.39 -3.98
CA SER A 108 25.30 3.69 -4.92
C SER A 108 24.73 2.43 -5.60
N ALA A 109 25.54 1.38 -5.81
CA ALA A 109 25.08 0.15 -6.43
C ALA A 109 24.14 -0.64 -5.50
N ALA A 110 24.54 -0.81 -4.23
CA ALA A 110 23.73 -1.49 -3.22
C ALA A 110 22.42 -0.73 -2.96
N LEU A 111 22.48 0.61 -2.89
CA LEU A 111 21.28 1.44 -2.72
C LEU A 111 20.35 1.31 -3.94
N LYS A 112 20.90 1.30 -5.15
CA LYS A 112 20.09 1.11 -6.36
C LYS A 112 19.41 -0.25 -6.38
N GLU A 113 20.13 -1.31 -6.05
CA GLU A 113 19.56 -2.68 -5.96
C GLU A 113 18.41 -2.75 -4.96
N ALA A 114 18.59 -2.18 -3.77
CA ALA A 114 17.55 -2.13 -2.75
C ALA A 114 16.31 -1.34 -3.21
N LEU A 115 16.50 -0.18 -3.83
CA LEU A 115 15.40 0.61 -4.39
C LEU A 115 14.66 -0.14 -5.50
N ASP A 116 15.38 -0.80 -6.41
CA ASP A 116 14.78 -1.58 -7.50
C ASP A 116 13.97 -2.77 -6.95
N LYS A 117 14.50 -3.48 -5.96
CA LYS A 117 13.81 -4.58 -5.27
C LYS A 117 12.52 -4.12 -4.60
N VAL A 118 12.60 -3.07 -3.78
CA VAL A 118 11.43 -2.50 -3.08
C VAL A 118 10.40 -1.97 -4.07
N SER A 119 10.84 -1.25 -5.11
CA SER A 119 9.98 -0.73 -6.18
C SER A 119 9.21 -1.85 -6.88
N SER A 120 9.90 -2.96 -7.20
CA SER A 120 9.30 -4.12 -7.87
C SER A 120 8.26 -4.81 -7.00
N GLN A 121 8.55 -5.02 -5.72
CA GLN A 121 7.61 -5.59 -4.75
C GLN A 121 6.35 -4.71 -4.62
N MET A 122 6.52 -3.40 -4.47
CA MET A 122 5.38 -2.47 -4.36
C MET A 122 4.52 -2.44 -5.61
N LYS A 123 5.13 -2.50 -6.79
CA LYS A 123 4.38 -2.55 -8.08
C LYS A 123 3.58 -3.83 -8.20
N GLU A 124 4.13 -4.97 -7.80
CA GLU A 124 3.45 -6.26 -7.87
C GLU A 124 2.27 -6.34 -6.89
N GLU A 125 2.46 -5.86 -5.66
CA GLU A 125 1.37 -5.75 -4.68
C GLU A 125 0.22 -4.86 -5.17
N ARG A 126 0.55 -3.69 -5.75
CA ARG A 126 -0.46 -2.79 -6.34
C ARG A 126 -1.25 -3.47 -7.48
N LYS A 127 -0.58 -4.24 -8.36
CA LYS A 127 -1.24 -4.99 -9.43
C LYS A 127 -2.17 -6.06 -8.86
N THR A 128 -1.71 -6.83 -7.88
CA THR A 128 -2.51 -7.88 -7.25
C THR A 128 -3.76 -7.31 -6.58
N LEU A 129 -3.63 -6.21 -5.85
CA LEU A 129 -4.76 -5.50 -5.23
C LEU A 129 -5.75 -4.95 -6.27
N ALA A 130 -5.25 -4.34 -7.35
CA ALA A 130 -6.08 -3.85 -8.45
C ALA A 130 -6.83 -4.99 -9.15
N HIS A 131 -6.18 -6.13 -9.36
CA HIS A 131 -6.82 -7.31 -9.94
C HIS A 131 -7.90 -7.89 -9.03
N ALA A 132 -7.61 -8.03 -7.73
CA ALA A 132 -8.59 -8.50 -6.74
C ALA A 132 -9.81 -7.57 -6.63
N SER A 133 -9.61 -6.25 -6.68
CA SER A 133 -10.70 -5.28 -6.66
C SER A 133 -11.56 -5.33 -7.92
N SER A 134 -10.95 -5.55 -9.08
CA SER A 134 -11.68 -5.69 -10.35
C SER A 134 -12.53 -6.98 -10.40
N LEU A 135 -12.02 -8.08 -9.85
CA LEU A 135 -12.77 -9.33 -9.73
C LEU A 135 -13.96 -9.17 -8.78
N ARG A 136 -13.80 -8.54 -7.64
CA ARG A 136 -14.90 -8.25 -6.70
C ARG A 136 -15.98 -7.38 -7.33
N ALA A 137 -15.60 -6.35 -8.10
CA ALA A 137 -16.54 -5.50 -8.80
C ALA A 137 -17.35 -6.27 -9.86
N ARG A 138 -16.74 -7.24 -10.57
CA ARG A 138 -17.43 -8.12 -11.53
C ARG A 138 -18.41 -9.07 -10.82
N MET A 139 -17.99 -9.72 -9.74
CA MET A 139 -18.86 -10.61 -8.96
C MET A 139 -20.04 -9.85 -8.33
N GLY A 140 -19.84 -8.64 -7.81
CA GLY A 140 -20.93 -7.81 -7.28
C GLY A 140 -21.94 -7.33 -8.34
N ASN A 141 -21.53 -7.17 -9.61
CA ASN A 141 -22.44 -6.88 -10.72
C ASN A 141 -23.25 -8.12 -11.15
N ASP A 142 -22.64 -9.30 -11.14
CA ASP A 142 -23.35 -10.54 -11.47
C ASP A 142 -24.42 -10.87 -10.41
N ASP A 143 -24.15 -10.67 -9.14
CA ASP A 143 -25.14 -10.80 -8.06
C ASP A 143 -26.32 -9.81 -8.20
N LYS A 144 -26.04 -8.60 -8.68
CA LYS A 144 -27.07 -7.59 -8.92
C LYS A 144 -27.96 -7.96 -10.12
N LEU A 145 -27.33 -8.46 -11.19
CA LEU A 145 -28.04 -8.95 -12.38
C LEU A 145 -28.89 -10.19 -12.08
N VAL A 146 -28.40 -11.10 -11.25
CA VAL A 146 -29.14 -12.29 -10.81
C VAL A 146 -30.32 -11.90 -9.93
N LYS A 147 -30.16 -10.95 -9.02
CA LYS A 147 -31.24 -10.40 -8.19
C LYS A 147 -32.30 -9.69 -9.04
N GLU A 148 -31.89 -8.85 -10.00
CA GLU A 148 -32.82 -8.16 -10.90
C GLU A 148 -33.60 -9.16 -11.79
N LYS A 149 -32.96 -10.21 -12.27
CA LYS A 149 -33.63 -11.28 -13.05
C LYS A 149 -34.59 -12.10 -12.18
N LEU A 150 -34.21 -12.43 -10.94
CA LEU A 150 -35.08 -13.13 -9.98
C LEU A 150 -36.30 -12.28 -9.58
N VAL A 151 -36.07 -11.01 -9.30
CA VAL A 151 -37.16 -10.07 -8.99
C VAL A 151 -38.05 -9.89 -10.23
N GLY A 152 -37.46 -9.71 -11.42
CA GLY A 152 -38.23 -9.60 -12.67
C GLY A 152 -39.07 -10.85 -12.99
N SER A 153 -38.54 -12.04 -12.69
CA SER A 153 -39.32 -13.30 -12.88
C SER A 153 -40.46 -13.48 -11.88
N LEU A 154 -40.29 -12.96 -10.66
CA LEU A 154 -41.35 -12.97 -9.63
C LEU A 154 -42.48 -11.99 -9.95
N PHE A 155 -42.22 -10.91 -10.65
CA PHE A 155 -43.25 -9.94 -11.08
C PHE A 155 -43.82 -10.22 -12.46
N SER A 156 -43.21 -11.11 -13.27
CA SER A 156 -43.76 -11.50 -14.55
C SER A 156 -44.78 -12.69 -14.48
N ASP A 157 -45.02 -13.21 -13.28
CA ASP A 157 -46.01 -14.26 -13.02
C ASP A 157 -47.37 -13.71 -12.59
N GLU A 158 -47.65 -12.41 -12.86
CA GLU A 158 -48.97 -11.81 -12.68
C GLU A 158 -50.04 -12.38 -13.65
N SER A 159 -49.62 -13.02 -14.73
CA SER A 159 -50.58 -13.69 -15.63
C SER A 159 -51.18 -14.97 -15.05
N ALA A 160 -50.53 -15.61 -14.08
CA ALA A 160 -51.10 -16.79 -13.38
C ALA A 160 -52.19 -16.42 -12.35
N ASN A 161 -52.25 -15.16 -11.91
CA ASN A 161 -53.21 -14.71 -10.92
C ASN A 161 -54.55 -14.26 -11.54
N GLU A 162 -54.59 -13.87 -12.83
CA GLU A 162 -55.82 -13.55 -13.54
C GLU A 162 -56.64 -14.80 -13.91
N ASP A 163 -55.96 -15.91 -14.27
CA ASP A 163 -56.65 -17.17 -14.52
C ASP A 163 -57.26 -17.76 -13.26
N ALA A 164 -56.60 -17.66 -12.11
CA ALA A 164 -57.16 -18.10 -10.84
C ALA A 164 -58.39 -17.25 -10.41
N ALA A 165 -58.32 -15.92 -10.63
CA ALA A 165 -59.42 -15.01 -10.32
C ALA A 165 -60.66 -15.26 -11.25
N ASN A 166 -60.45 -15.58 -12.51
CA ASN A 166 -61.54 -15.93 -13.44
C ASN A 166 -62.20 -17.26 -13.12
N VAL A 167 -61.45 -18.27 -12.71
CA VAL A 167 -61.99 -19.56 -12.26
C VAL A 167 -62.85 -19.41 -10.98
N ILE A 168 -62.39 -18.57 -10.04
CA ILE A 168 -63.15 -18.29 -8.81
C ILE A 168 -64.45 -17.54 -9.14
N ARG A 169 -64.45 -16.58 -10.06
CA ARG A 169 -65.69 -15.90 -10.52
C ARG A 169 -66.68 -16.84 -11.20
N GLN A 170 -66.20 -17.78 -12.04
CA GLN A 170 -67.08 -18.76 -12.70
C GLN A 170 -67.69 -19.73 -11.69
N LEU A 171 -66.94 -20.17 -10.68
CA LEU A 171 -67.48 -21.05 -9.62
C LEU A 171 -68.49 -20.36 -8.73
N SER A 172 -68.38 -19.03 -8.47
CA SER A 172 -69.34 -18.24 -7.69
C SER A 172 -70.63 -17.92 -8.44
N ALA A 173 -70.68 -18.09 -9.78
CA ALA A 173 -71.86 -17.84 -10.60
C ALA A 173 -72.72 -19.09 -10.85
N MET A 174 -72.27 -20.26 -10.38
CA MET A 174 -72.94 -21.54 -10.53
C MET A 174 -73.55 -22.10 -9.21
N GLY A 175 -73.59 -21.30 -8.13
CA GLY A 175 -74.19 -21.69 -6.84
C GLY A 175 -75.41 -20.90 -6.44
#